data_60a69669b1a992146b666c616f1dd363
#
_entry.id   60a69669b1a992146b666c616f1dd363
#
_cell.length_a   1.000
_cell.length_b   1.000
_cell.length_c   1.000
_cell.angle_alpha   90.00
_cell.angle_beta   90.00
_cell.angle_gamma   90.00
#
_symmetry.space_group_name_H-M   'P 1'
#
loop_
_entity.id
_entity.type
_entity.pdbx_description
1 polymer ?
#
loop_
_entity_poly.entity_id
_entity_poly.type
_entity_poly.pdbx_seq_one_letter_code
_entity_poly.pdbx_strand_id
1 'polypeptide(L)'
;MKIDFSKSRFRERAVKYYDEGNYLSALRFAYKEINLYGGDGDAYMMISDIYENMELYSSAVNCWFRFMDNCMGEDLPDIYEGLAINYLNMGNEAQSAFYYNKLMDTDNTLTPENKADIAETFAHDKRSRFRFVYPPRFADYSGETEAGARALKNGDCKKAISILSKVEKGSPDYAAAREMQAIAYMLSENSKQAERICLELVEEDPSNVQALATLAAVYTEQGRRDESREIAIRLCGLKNLTPEEVYKVATVCCENNLHERALEKFKELEKDIPYDGNMLYFKSVAAYNSGKIEMALDALETLCTIYPDAAVAEYYLKAIRRYQAHPDREPKPQLTYFYRIPQEERAVRCRALLRIGKYPRADAELFGSLALREGYFRWCFDEMDGMERDLQYLAAVTAEHARADGFLREVLLDCEVSDVLKIEILRLLYARNEDNSFGVVICNIYRDLHLERVKIGPKRHKKFVEAYAKVASKFTIINDDYGDKIKAMTEFVYHVFLRKECWELANNSDDLACAIYLLCGLKEVGRNSKTASPAFDATPGAVERIMAAVLSK
;
A
#
# COMPACT_ATOMS: atom_id res chain seq x y z
N MET A 1 29.92 32.43 -16.03
CA MET A 1 28.84 32.38 -15.02
C MET A 1 29.16 31.23 -14.09
N LYS A 2 29.52 31.46 -12.82
CA LYS A 2 29.69 30.34 -11.86
C LYS A 2 28.29 29.87 -11.49
N ILE A 3 27.99 28.61 -11.77
CA ILE A 3 26.72 28.00 -11.34
C ILE A 3 26.84 27.78 -9.83
N ASP A 4 25.93 28.39 -9.08
CA ASP A 4 25.82 28.23 -7.64
C ASP A 4 25.04 26.93 -7.37
N PHE A 5 25.67 25.97 -6.68
CA PHE A 5 25.12 24.70 -6.25
C PHE A 5 24.90 24.65 -4.74
N SER A 6 24.78 25.81 -4.06
CA SER A 6 24.54 25.83 -2.62
C SER A 6 23.18 25.20 -2.25
N LYS A 7 23.07 24.71 -1.02
CA LYS A 7 21.82 24.13 -0.46
C LYS A 7 20.67 25.14 -0.57
N SER A 8 20.89 26.41 -0.17
CA SER A 8 19.89 27.47 -0.25
C SER A 8 19.36 27.69 -1.67
N ARG A 9 20.22 27.54 -2.68
CA ARG A 9 19.83 27.72 -4.08
C ARG A 9 18.87 26.65 -4.60
N PHE A 10 19.01 25.42 -4.14
CA PHE A 10 18.06 24.35 -4.48
C PHE A 10 16.72 24.58 -3.79
N ARG A 11 16.73 24.95 -2.51
CA ARG A 11 15.54 25.28 -1.74
C ARG A 11 14.78 26.48 -2.33
N GLU A 12 15.44 27.58 -2.61
CA GLU A 12 14.84 28.74 -3.26
C GLU A 12 14.15 28.38 -4.59
N ARG A 13 14.76 27.47 -5.37
CA ARG A 13 14.16 27.03 -6.62
C ARG A 13 12.96 26.09 -6.38
N ALA A 14 13.03 25.23 -5.39
CA ALA A 14 11.92 24.37 -5.03
C ALA A 14 10.71 25.22 -4.61
N VAL A 15 10.90 26.18 -3.70
CA VAL A 15 9.86 27.12 -3.27
C VAL A 15 9.30 27.90 -4.47
N LYS A 16 10.16 28.47 -5.31
CA LYS A 16 9.70 29.21 -6.48
C LYS A 16 8.79 28.39 -7.39
N TYR A 17 9.18 27.15 -7.71
CA TYR A 17 8.38 26.29 -8.56
C TYR A 17 7.10 25.81 -7.87
N TYR A 18 7.13 25.65 -6.56
CA TYR A 18 5.94 25.35 -5.77
C TYR A 18 4.91 26.51 -5.85
N ASP A 19 5.36 27.74 -5.65
CA ASP A 19 4.52 28.94 -5.76
C ASP A 19 3.94 29.14 -7.16
N GLU A 20 4.68 28.68 -8.20
CA GLU A 20 4.23 28.69 -9.59
C GLU A 20 3.28 27.50 -9.92
N GLY A 21 2.97 26.60 -8.97
CA GLY A 21 2.19 25.38 -9.18
C GLY A 21 2.91 24.30 -10.01
N ASN A 22 4.21 24.45 -10.25
CA ASN A 22 5.02 23.49 -10.98
C ASN A 22 5.63 22.45 -10.04
N TYR A 23 4.77 21.56 -9.51
CA TYR A 23 5.12 20.60 -8.47
C TYR A 23 6.22 19.62 -8.89
N LEU A 24 6.25 19.16 -10.15
CA LEU A 24 7.31 18.27 -10.65
C LEU A 24 8.69 18.93 -10.61
N SER A 25 8.79 20.20 -11.00
CA SER A 25 10.04 20.94 -10.91
C SER A 25 10.43 21.22 -9.47
N ALA A 26 9.46 21.53 -8.62
CA ALA A 26 9.67 21.71 -7.19
C ALA A 26 10.24 20.43 -6.56
N LEU A 27 9.65 19.26 -6.79
CA LEU A 27 10.16 17.97 -6.33
C LEU A 27 11.59 17.70 -6.81
N ARG A 28 11.88 17.93 -8.09
CA ARG A 28 13.24 17.73 -8.64
C ARG A 28 14.30 18.55 -7.90
N PHE A 29 13.99 19.77 -7.52
CA PHE A 29 14.94 20.62 -6.79
C PHE A 29 15.01 20.25 -5.31
N ALA A 30 13.91 19.93 -4.67
CA ALA A 30 13.87 19.48 -3.29
C ALA A 30 14.64 18.15 -3.10
N TYR A 31 14.42 17.16 -3.97
CA TYR A 31 15.19 15.90 -3.92
C TYR A 31 16.67 16.08 -4.27
N LYS A 32 17.03 17.03 -5.14
CA LYS A 32 18.45 17.38 -5.36
C LYS A 32 19.10 17.95 -4.12
N GLU A 33 18.38 18.75 -3.35
CA GLU A 33 18.87 19.26 -2.06
C GLU A 33 19.15 18.09 -1.11
N ILE A 34 18.17 17.20 -0.89
CA ILE A 34 18.31 16.03 -0.01
C ILE A 34 19.47 15.14 -0.46
N ASN A 35 19.57 14.83 -1.73
CA ASN A 35 20.59 13.92 -2.27
C ASN A 35 22.03 14.49 -2.16
N LEU A 36 22.19 15.79 -2.17
CA LEU A 36 23.50 16.43 -2.14
C LEU A 36 23.93 16.85 -0.73
N TYR A 37 22.99 17.21 0.12
CA TYR A 37 23.28 17.84 1.42
C TYR A 37 22.66 17.11 2.63
N GLY A 38 21.90 16.05 2.39
CA GLY A 38 21.08 15.42 3.40
C GLY A 38 19.75 16.15 3.61
N GLY A 39 18.71 15.42 4.05
CA GLY A 39 17.41 15.97 4.39
C GLY A 39 17.46 16.63 5.77
N ASP A 40 16.88 17.83 5.87
CA ASP A 40 16.50 18.44 7.14
C ASP A 40 14.97 18.55 7.23
N GLY A 41 14.46 18.97 8.39
CA GLY A 41 13.04 19.12 8.63
C GLY A 41 12.34 19.95 7.55
N ASP A 42 12.88 21.14 7.23
CA ASP A 42 12.31 22.02 6.22
C ASP A 42 12.24 21.39 4.82
N ALA A 43 13.23 20.55 4.46
CA ALA A 43 13.24 19.87 3.17
C ALA A 43 12.14 18.81 3.09
N TYR A 44 11.93 18.05 4.16
CA TYR A 44 10.87 17.05 4.22
C TYR A 44 9.48 17.68 4.30
N MET A 45 9.32 18.78 5.04
CA MET A 45 8.08 19.56 5.09
C MET A 45 7.72 20.07 3.70
N MET A 46 8.66 20.70 3.00
CA MET A 46 8.44 21.18 1.62
C MET A 46 8.01 20.06 0.67
N ILE A 47 8.62 18.87 0.74
CA ILE A 47 8.25 17.74 -0.10
C ILE A 47 6.87 17.21 0.29
N SER A 48 6.54 17.18 1.58
CA SER A 48 5.21 16.77 2.06
C SER A 48 4.12 17.70 1.53
N ASP A 49 4.33 19.00 1.61
CA ASP A 49 3.40 20.01 1.07
C ASP A 49 3.21 19.87 -0.45
N ILE A 50 4.31 19.59 -1.17
CA ILE A 50 4.23 19.35 -2.61
C ILE A 50 3.37 18.10 -2.91
N TYR A 51 3.62 16.98 -2.23
CA TYR A 51 2.84 15.76 -2.42
C TYR A 51 1.38 15.93 -2.01
N GLU A 52 1.09 16.68 -0.96
CA GLU A 52 -0.27 16.98 -0.54
C GLU A 52 -1.03 17.77 -1.61
N ASN A 53 -0.40 18.80 -2.20
CA ASN A 53 -0.99 19.55 -3.31
C ASN A 53 -1.10 18.73 -4.61
N MET A 54 -0.37 17.63 -4.74
CA MET A 54 -0.51 16.65 -5.82
C MET A 54 -1.54 15.55 -5.50
N GLU A 55 -2.20 15.59 -4.34
CA GLU A 55 -3.12 14.58 -3.82
C GLU A 55 -2.47 13.18 -3.62
N LEU A 56 -1.16 13.15 -3.45
CA LEU A 56 -0.36 11.95 -3.21
C LEU A 56 -0.12 11.75 -1.70
N TYR A 57 -1.21 11.56 -0.96
CA TYR A 57 -1.22 11.62 0.50
C TYR A 57 -0.32 10.57 1.18
N SER A 58 -0.20 9.34 0.64
CA SER A 58 0.72 8.33 1.18
C SER A 58 2.18 8.80 1.12
N SER A 59 2.57 9.44 0.01
CA SER A 59 3.92 9.98 -0.17
C SER A 59 4.18 11.15 0.79
N ALA A 60 3.17 12.02 1.00
CA ALA A 60 3.24 13.09 2.00
C ALA A 60 3.41 12.52 3.42
N VAL A 61 2.62 11.52 3.80
CA VAL A 61 2.74 10.82 5.10
C VAL A 61 4.14 10.27 5.33
N ASN A 62 4.73 9.63 4.32
CA ASN A 62 6.11 9.13 4.42
C ASN A 62 7.14 10.25 4.63
N CYS A 63 6.94 11.43 4.02
CA CYS A 63 7.79 12.58 4.24
C CYS A 63 7.63 13.15 5.65
N TRP A 64 6.41 13.23 6.19
CA TRP A 64 6.15 13.63 7.56
C TRP A 64 6.83 12.70 8.57
N PHE A 65 6.84 11.37 8.36
CA PHE A 65 7.57 10.44 9.21
C PHE A 65 9.09 10.59 9.10
N ARG A 66 9.62 10.88 7.92
CA ARG A 66 11.05 11.20 7.74
C ARG A 66 11.43 12.50 8.43
N PHE A 67 10.54 13.50 8.42
CA PHE A 67 10.74 14.72 9.19
C PHE A 67 10.71 14.42 10.69
N MET A 68 9.76 13.64 11.18
CA MET A 68 9.66 13.25 12.60
C MET A 68 10.92 12.53 13.10
N ASP A 69 11.57 11.74 12.27
CA ASP A 69 12.84 11.05 12.59
C ASP A 69 14.02 12.03 12.80
N ASN A 70 13.90 13.26 12.31
CA ASN A 70 14.96 14.30 12.34
C ASN A 70 14.51 15.61 13.02
N CYS A 71 13.30 15.68 13.58
CA CYS A 71 12.71 16.90 14.12
C CYS A 71 13.20 17.25 15.54
N MET A 72 13.02 18.50 15.91
CA MET A 72 13.05 18.96 17.30
C MET A 72 11.64 18.89 17.88
N GLY A 73 11.50 18.91 19.21
CA GLY A 73 10.19 18.81 19.86
C GLY A 73 9.22 19.96 19.52
N GLU A 74 9.73 21.11 19.12
CA GLU A 74 8.96 22.28 18.69
C GLU A 74 8.28 22.09 17.32
N ASP A 75 8.79 21.17 16.48
CA ASP A 75 8.23 20.88 15.14
C ASP A 75 7.06 19.86 15.20
N LEU A 76 6.84 19.20 16.35
CA LEU A 76 5.84 18.14 16.48
C LEU A 76 4.40 18.57 16.17
N PRO A 77 3.92 19.78 16.55
CA PRO A 77 2.59 20.21 16.19
C PRO A 77 2.33 20.21 14.68
N ASP A 78 3.24 20.78 13.89
CA ASP A 78 3.12 20.86 12.42
C ASP A 78 3.11 19.46 11.80
N ILE A 79 3.95 18.55 12.31
CA ILE A 79 4.00 17.15 11.87
C ILE A 79 2.69 16.43 12.18
N TYR A 80 2.14 16.61 13.38
CA TYR A 80 0.88 15.95 13.76
C TYR A 80 -0.30 16.48 12.95
N GLU A 81 -0.35 17.78 12.67
CA GLU A 81 -1.35 18.37 11.81
C GLU A 81 -1.26 17.83 10.38
N GLY A 82 -0.08 17.83 9.78
CA GLY A 82 0.16 17.28 8.45
C GLY A 82 -0.22 15.80 8.34
N LEU A 83 0.16 14.97 9.32
CA LEU A 83 -0.23 13.57 9.37
C LEU A 83 -1.75 13.40 9.51
N ALA A 84 -2.40 14.19 10.39
CA ALA A 84 -3.84 14.10 10.62
C ALA A 84 -4.64 14.43 9.35
N ILE A 85 -4.27 15.51 8.65
CA ILE A 85 -4.90 15.95 7.40
C ILE A 85 -4.73 14.88 6.32
N ASN A 86 -3.50 14.39 6.12
CA ASN A 86 -3.23 13.40 5.07
C ASN A 86 -3.96 12.08 5.33
N TYR A 87 -4.01 11.59 6.58
CA TYR A 87 -4.79 10.39 6.90
C TYR A 87 -6.30 10.60 6.73
N LEU A 88 -6.81 11.81 7.00
CA LEU A 88 -8.22 12.15 6.72
C LEU A 88 -8.51 12.07 5.21
N ASN A 89 -7.65 12.68 4.40
CA ASN A 89 -7.77 12.66 2.94
C ASN A 89 -7.64 11.24 2.35
N MET A 90 -6.90 10.34 3.01
CA MET A 90 -6.83 8.91 2.69
C MET A 90 -8.07 8.11 3.15
N GLY A 91 -9.04 8.74 3.82
CA GLY A 91 -10.20 8.06 4.42
C GLY A 91 -9.86 7.23 5.67
N ASN A 92 -8.70 7.41 6.27
CA ASN A 92 -8.28 6.72 7.48
C ASN A 92 -8.58 7.57 8.72
N GLU A 93 -9.86 7.66 9.06
CA GLU A 93 -10.36 8.49 10.17
C GLU A 93 -9.74 8.12 11.52
N ALA A 94 -9.47 6.84 11.76
CA ALA A 94 -8.88 6.39 13.01
C ALA A 94 -7.46 6.94 13.24
N GLN A 95 -6.63 6.96 12.19
CA GLN A 95 -5.28 7.52 12.27
C GLN A 95 -5.32 9.05 12.29
N SER A 96 -6.19 9.66 11.52
CA SER A 96 -6.43 11.10 11.57
C SER A 96 -6.78 11.54 12.99
N ALA A 97 -7.76 10.88 13.62
CA ALA A 97 -8.16 11.14 15.00
C ALA A 97 -7.01 10.99 16.00
N PHE A 98 -6.17 9.97 15.82
CA PHE A 98 -5.00 9.76 16.67
C PHE A 98 -4.05 10.96 16.60
N TYR A 99 -3.71 11.45 15.40
CA TYR A 99 -2.78 12.56 15.25
C TYR A 99 -3.38 13.90 15.64
N TYR A 100 -4.68 14.15 15.41
CA TYR A 100 -5.35 15.32 15.95
C TYR A 100 -5.38 15.34 17.48
N ASN A 101 -5.56 14.19 18.14
CA ASN A 101 -5.42 14.11 19.59
C ASN A 101 -3.99 14.41 20.06
N LYS A 102 -2.97 13.94 19.32
CA LYS A 102 -1.58 14.29 19.61
C LYS A 102 -1.31 15.79 19.44
N LEU A 103 -1.86 16.40 18.40
CA LEU A 103 -1.80 17.84 18.19
C LEU A 103 -2.44 18.60 19.37
N MET A 104 -3.64 18.22 19.80
CA MET A 104 -4.32 18.84 20.94
C MET A 104 -3.53 18.74 22.24
N ASP A 105 -2.77 17.66 22.42
CA ASP A 105 -1.95 17.44 23.62
C ASP A 105 -0.64 18.24 23.59
N THR A 106 -0.11 18.52 22.40
CA THR A 106 1.21 19.14 22.21
C THR A 106 1.15 20.61 21.87
N ASP A 107 0.12 21.06 21.14
CA ASP A 107 -0.03 22.46 20.74
C ASP A 107 -0.83 23.26 21.76
N ASN A 108 -0.11 24.09 22.51
CA ASN A 108 -0.69 25.02 23.48
C ASN A 108 -1.30 26.28 22.84
N THR A 109 -1.10 26.51 21.53
CA THR A 109 -1.62 27.68 20.81
C THR A 109 -3.04 27.48 20.28
N LEU A 110 -3.51 26.22 20.21
CA LEU A 110 -4.86 25.88 19.77
C LEU A 110 -5.93 26.54 20.65
N THR A 111 -6.84 27.25 20.00
CA THR A 111 -7.99 27.86 20.67
C THR A 111 -8.98 26.80 21.15
N PRO A 112 -9.81 27.11 22.19
CA PRO A 112 -10.87 26.18 22.59
C PRO A 112 -11.86 25.86 21.46
N GLU A 113 -12.06 26.77 20.51
CA GLU A 113 -12.91 26.64 19.34
C GLU A 113 -12.32 25.59 18.38
N ASN A 114 -11.04 25.70 18.02
CA ASN A 114 -10.34 24.71 17.17
C ASN A 114 -10.32 23.32 17.82
N LYS A 115 -10.13 23.24 19.12
CA LYS A 115 -10.22 21.96 19.86
C LYS A 115 -11.61 21.36 19.82
N ALA A 116 -12.67 22.18 19.88
CA ALA A 116 -14.05 21.74 19.77
C ALA A 116 -14.36 21.22 18.36
N ASP A 117 -13.88 21.91 17.31
CA ASP A 117 -14.07 21.53 15.91
C ASP A 117 -13.37 20.18 15.60
N ILE A 118 -12.17 19.99 16.10
CA ILE A 118 -11.44 18.72 16.00
C ILE A 118 -12.23 17.60 16.71
N ALA A 119 -12.73 17.85 17.91
CA ALA A 119 -13.51 16.86 18.66
C ALA A 119 -14.84 16.53 17.97
N GLU A 120 -15.50 17.52 17.36
CA GLU A 120 -16.76 17.34 16.63
C GLU A 120 -16.57 16.51 15.37
N THR A 121 -15.47 16.70 14.63
CA THR A 121 -15.16 15.94 13.41
C THR A 121 -15.15 14.42 13.66
N PHE A 122 -14.72 13.98 14.83
CA PHE A 122 -14.64 12.56 15.19
C PHE A 122 -15.85 12.02 15.93
N ALA A 123 -16.76 12.87 16.39
CA ALA A 123 -17.97 12.46 17.09
C ALA A 123 -19.05 11.90 16.15
N HIS A 124 -19.00 12.25 14.88
CA HIS A 124 -20.08 12.01 13.91
C HIS A 124 -20.08 10.65 13.21
N ASP A 125 -19.20 9.74 13.55
CA ASP A 125 -19.03 8.46 12.83
C ASP A 125 -20.09 7.38 13.17
N LYS A 126 -21.16 7.77 13.85
CA LYS A 126 -22.32 6.90 14.13
C LYS A 126 -23.54 7.35 13.34
N ARG A 127 -23.45 7.37 12.03
CA ARG A 127 -24.67 7.51 11.23
C ARG A 127 -25.54 6.28 11.41
N SER A 128 -26.67 6.45 12.09
CA SER A 128 -27.73 5.45 12.10
C SER A 128 -28.24 5.30 10.67
N ARG A 129 -28.00 4.15 10.05
CA ARG A 129 -28.54 3.84 8.74
C ARG A 129 -30.00 3.48 8.90
N PHE A 130 -30.90 4.33 8.39
CA PHE A 130 -32.33 4.05 8.36
C PHE A 130 -32.59 3.22 7.10
N ARG A 131 -33.22 2.05 7.31
CA ARG A 131 -33.87 1.32 6.24
C ARG A 131 -35.28 1.88 6.11
N PHE A 132 -35.54 2.59 5.03
CA PHE A 132 -36.85 3.17 4.76
C PHE A 132 -37.53 2.37 3.66
N VAL A 133 -38.69 1.78 3.96
CA VAL A 133 -39.56 1.08 3.01
C VAL A 133 -40.85 1.87 2.87
N TYR A 134 -40.89 2.82 1.93
CA TYR A 134 -42.11 3.55 1.61
C TYR A 134 -42.04 4.28 0.27
N PRO A 135 -43.08 4.20 -0.58
CA PRO A 135 -44.27 3.33 -0.50
C PRO A 135 -43.85 1.86 -0.64
N PRO A 136 -44.67 0.90 -0.27
CA PRO A 136 -44.26 -0.47 0.11
C PRO A 136 -43.49 -1.32 -0.90
N ARG A 137 -42.69 -0.73 -1.78
CA ARG A 137 -41.85 -1.40 -2.78
C ARG A 137 -40.45 -0.81 -2.94
N PHE A 138 -40.08 0.19 -2.15
CA PHE A 138 -38.69 0.70 -2.14
C PHE A 138 -38.02 0.33 -0.84
N ALA A 139 -37.24 -0.73 -0.85
CA ALA A 139 -36.30 -1.01 0.23
C ALA A 139 -34.96 -0.33 -0.10
N ASP A 140 -34.37 0.33 0.88
CA ASP A 140 -32.97 0.75 0.81
C ASP A 140 -32.09 -0.49 0.99
N TYR A 141 -31.42 -0.90 -0.07
CA TYR A 141 -30.49 -2.02 -0.09
C TYR A 141 -29.01 -1.58 0.02
N SER A 142 -28.73 -0.36 0.39
CA SER A 142 -27.36 0.15 0.55
C SER A 142 -26.53 -0.72 1.49
N GLY A 143 -27.14 -1.20 2.58
CA GLY A 143 -26.50 -2.10 3.53
C GLY A 143 -26.09 -3.46 2.94
N GLU A 144 -26.93 -4.07 2.09
CA GLU A 144 -26.63 -5.30 1.37
C GLU A 144 -25.56 -5.07 0.30
N THR A 145 -25.66 -3.96 -0.43
CA THR A 145 -24.72 -3.59 -1.49
C THR A 145 -23.32 -3.38 -0.90
N GLU A 146 -23.18 -2.65 0.19
CA GLU A 146 -21.90 -2.48 0.88
C GLU A 146 -21.38 -3.77 1.52
N ALA A 147 -22.24 -4.59 2.11
CA ALA A 147 -21.83 -5.88 2.65
C ALA A 147 -21.39 -6.85 1.55
N GLY A 148 -22.03 -6.79 0.38
CA GLY A 148 -21.65 -7.53 -0.82
C GLY A 148 -20.30 -7.07 -1.36
N ALA A 149 -20.10 -5.76 -1.47
CA ALA A 149 -18.82 -5.17 -1.88
C ALA A 149 -17.66 -5.55 -0.94
N ARG A 150 -17.89 -5.48 0.38
CA ARG A 150 -16.89 -5.94 1.36
C ARG A 150 -16.57 -7.43 1.24
N ALA A 151 -17.57 -8.27 1.02
CA ALA A 151 -17.36 -9.71 0.82
C ALA A 151 -16.55 -9.97 -0.45
N LEU A 152 -16.83 -9.24 -1.53
CA LEU A 152 -16.10 -9.32 -2.78
C LEU A 152 -14.63 -8.89 -2.61
N LYS A 153 -14.39 -7.76 -1.96
CA LYS A 153 -13.05 -7.25 -1.65
C LYS A 153 -12.23 -8.27 -0.83
N ASN A 154 -12.89 -9.03 0.05
CA ASN A 154 -12.25 -10.07 0.87
C ASN A 154 -12.11 -11.42 0.13
N GLY A 155 -12.45 -11.50 -1.16
CA GLY A 155 -12.39 -12.73 -1.95
C GLY A 155 -13.49 -13.74 -1.65
N ASP A 156 -14.47 -13.40 -0.79
CA ASP A 156 -15.59 -14.31 -0.45
C ASP A 156 -16.74 -14.16 -1.47
N CYS A 157 -16.46 -14.60 -2.70
CA CYS A 157 -17.38 -14.46 -3.83
C CYS A 157 -18.75 -15.14 -3.57
N LYS A 158 -18.77 -16.30 -2.90
CA LYS A 158 -20.01 -17.01 -2.57
C LYS A 158 -20.90 -16.18 -1.64
N LYS A 159 -20.31 -15.58 -0.63
CA LYS A 159 -21.01 -14.70 0.31
C LYS A 159 -21.47 -13.43 -0.36
N ALA A 160 -20.64 -12.82 -1.22
CA ALA A 160 -21.02 -11.65 -2.01
C ALA A 160 -22.26 -11.93 -2.86
N ILE A 161 -22.27 -13.03 -3.64
CA ILE A 161 -23.40 -13.45 -4.48
C ILE A 161 -24.66 -13.62 -3.62
N SER A 162 -24.55 -14.32 -2.47
CA SER A 162 -25.70 -14.58 -1.58
C SER A 162 -26.30 -13.31 -0.99
N ILE A 163 -25.48 -12.33 -0.65
CA ILE A 163 -25.95 -11.05 -0.08
C ILE A 163 -26.58 -10.20 -1.19
N LEU A 164 -25.89 -10.03 -2.31
CA LEU A 164 -26.31 -9.19 -3.43
C LEU A 164 -27.58 -9.72 -4.13
N SER A 165 -27.84 -11.05 -4.07
CA SER A 165 -29.06 -11.64 -4.63
C SER A 165 -30.34 -11.26 -3.87
N LYS A 166 -30.22 -10.63 -2.70
CA LYS A 166 -31.37 -10.12 -1.93
C LYS A 166 -31.86 -8.77 -2.42
N VAL A 167 -31.06 -8.08 -3.26
CA VAL A 167 -31.42 -6.78 -3.81
C VAL A 167 -32.49 -6.99 -4.89
N GLU A 168 -33.65 -6.39 -4.68
CA GLU A 168 -34.82 -6.58 -5.56
C GLU A 168 -34.73 -5.74 -6.83
N LYS A 169 -35.23 -6.31 -7.94
CA LYS A 169 -35.34 -5.60 -9.20
C LYS A 169 -36.24 -4.37 -9.05
N GLY A 170 -35.76 -3.23 -9.55
CA GLY A 170 -36.46 -1.94 -9.45
C GLY A 170 -36.03 -1.08 -8.28
N SER A 171 -35.13 -1.54 -7.38
CA SER A 171 -34.45 -0.67 -6.43
C SER A 171 -33.34 0.13 -7.12
N PRO A 172 -33.00 1.33 -6.62
CA PRO A 172 -31.85 2.09 -7.14
C PRO A 172 -30.52 1.32 -7.10
N ASP A 173 -30.36 0.42 -6.10
CA ASP A 173 -29.16 -0.37 -5.88
C ASP A 173 -29.06 -1.62 -6.79
N TYR A 174 -30.10 -1.94 -7.56
CA TYR A 174 -30.17 -3.21 -8.29
C TYR A 174 -29.07 -3.35 -9.35
N ALA A 175 -28.85 -2.32 -10.15
CA ALA A 175 -27.82 -2.35 -11.20
C ALA A 175 -26.42 -2.58 -10.60
N ALA A 176 -26.06 -1.79 -9.58
CA ALA A 176 -24.78 -1.93 -8.88
C ALA A 176 -24.62 -3.32 -8.21
N ALA A 177 -25.68 -3.85 -7.61
CA ALA A 177 -25.66 -5.19 -7.03
C ALA A 177 -25.45 -6.28 -8.10
N ARG A 178 -26.08 -6.14 -9.27
CA ARG A 178 -25.93 -7.07 -10.39
C ARG A 178 -24.54 -6.99 -11.01
N GLU A 179 -23.96 -5.81 -11.15
CA GLU A 179 -22.58 -5.62 -11.59
C GLU A 179 -21.58 -6.34 -10.67
N MET A 180 -21.71 -6.14 -9.36
CA MET A 180 -20.89 -6.85 -8.38
C MET A 180 -21.10 -8.36 -8.39
N GLN A 181 -22.33 -8.85 -8.64
CA GLN A 181 -22.60 -10.27 -8.82
C GLN A 181 -21.89 -10.82 -10.06
N ALA A 182 -21.89 -10.09 -11.18
CA ALA A 182 -21.20 -10.51 -12.40
C ALA A 182 -19.70 -10.68 -12.14
N ILE A 183 -19.08 -9.72 -11.44
CA ILE A 183 -17.67 -9.79 -11.03
C ILE A 183 -17.45 -11.00 -10.10
N ALA A 184 -18.31 -11.21 -9.10
CA ALA A 184 -18.19 -12.34 -8.19
C ALA A 184 -18.32 -13.70 -8.90
N TYR A 185 -19.19 -13.81 -9.89
CA TYR A 185 -19.29 -15.01 -10.72
C TYR A 185 -18.06 -15.22 -11.62
N MET A 186 -17.51 -14.18 -12.20
CA MET A 186 -16.28 -14.23 -12.98
C MET A 186 -15.12 -14.72 -12.10
N LEU A 187 -14.90 -14.10 -10.93
CA LEU A 187 -13.84 -14.49 -9.99
C LEU A 187 -14.04 -15.91 -9.40
N SER A 188 -15.26 -16.46 -9.48
CA SER A 188 -15.57 -17.85 -9.08
C SER A 188 -15.50 -18.83 -10.25
N GLU A 189 -14.88 -18.46 -11.36
CA GLU A 189 -14.77 -19.28 -12.59
C GLU A 189 -16.14 -19.67 -13.21
N ASN A 190 -17.20 -18.94 -12.87
CA ASN A 190 -18.53 -19.15 -13.44
C ASN A 190 -18.85 -18.11 -14.53
N SER A 191 -17.99 -18.08 -15.54
CA SER A 191 -18.03 -17.10 -16.64
C SER A 191 -19.37 -17.08 -17.40
N LYS A 192 -20.12 -18.21 -17.43
CA LYS A 192 -21.45 -18.27 -18.07
C LYS A 192 -22.50 -17.44 -17.33
N GLN A 193 -22.49 -17.47 -16.00
CA GLN A 193 -23.44 -16.64 -15.23
C GLN A 193 -23.03 -15.17 -15.25
N ALA A 194 -21.71 -14.87 -15.21
CA ALA A 194 -21.20 -13.53 -15.38
C ALA A 194 -21.64 -12.93 -16.74
N GLU A 195 -21.44 -13.68 -17.85
CA GLU A 195 -21.86 -13.27 -19.18
C GLU A 195 -23.36 -12.96 -19.24
N ARG A 196 -24.20 -13.87 -18.73
CA ARG A 196 -25.66 -13.67 -18.74
C ARG A 196 -26.05 -12.38 -18.01
N ILE A 197 -25.50 -12.13 -16.85
CA ILE A 197 -25.81 -10.94 -16.05
C ILE A 197 -25.36 -9.68 -16.80
N CYS A 198 -24.16 -9.69 -17.36
CA CYS A 198 -23.65 -8.55 -18.11
C CYS A 198 -24.52 -8.25 -19.35
N LEU A 199 -24.97 -9.29 -20.07
CA LEU A 199 -25.86 -9.12 -21.22
C LEU A 199 -27.22 -8.55 -20.80
N GLU A 200 -27.82 -9.02 -19.68
CA GLU A 200 -29.06 -8.46 -19.13
C GLU A 200 -28.89 -6.96 -18.80
N LEU A 201 -27.78 -6.57 -18.16
CA LEU A 201 -27.50 -5.16 -17.83
C LEU A 201 -27.26 -4.31 -19.06
N VAL A 202 -26.56 -4.82 -20.07
CA VAL A 202 -26.28 -4.12 -21.35
C VAL A 202 -27.55 -3.99 -22.20
N GLU A 203 -28.51 -4.92 -22.08
CA GLU A 203 -29.82 -4.81 -22.72
C GLU A 203 -30.68 -3.73 -22.05
N GLU A 204 -30.65 -3.61 -20.73
CA GLU A 204 -31.35 -2.56 -19.97
C GLU A 204 -30.70 -1.18 -20.17
N ASP A 205 -29.35 -1.10 -20.12
CA ASP A 205 -28.57 0.11 -20.39
C ASP A 205 -27.40 -0.19 -21.34
N PRO A 206 -27.54 0.11 -22.63
CA PRO A 206 -26.49 -0.09 -23.62
C PRO A 206 -25.22 0.74 -23.41
N SER A 207 -25.23 1.71 -22.50
CA SER A 207 -24.10 2.57 -22.15
C SER A 207 -23.45 2.18 -20.82
N ASN A 208 -23.92 1.15 -20.13
CA ASN A 208 -23.36 0.69 -18.85
C ASN A 208 -21.90 0.24 -19.02
N VAL A 209 -20.97 1.12 -18.64
CA VAL A 209 -19.52 0.92 -18.77
C VAL A 209 -19.05 -0.28 -17.95
N GLN A 210 -19.56 -0.44 -16.72
CA GLN A 210 -19.13 -1.53 -15.83
C GLN A 210 -19.54 -2.89 -16.39
N ALA A 211 -20.79 -3.02 -16.85
CA ALA A 211 -21.28 -4.26 -17.44
C ALA A 211 -20.52 -4.61 -18.73
N LEU A 212 -20.27 -3.62 -19.60
CA LEU A 212 -19.49 -3.82 -20.83
C LEU A 212 -18.03 -4.21 -20.51
N ALA A 213 -17.39 -3.56 -19.56
CA ALA A 213 -16.02 -3.88 -19.17
C ALA A 213 -15.91 -5.29 -18.60
N THR A 214 -16.83 -5.68 -17.72
CA THR A 214 -16.89 -7.05 -17.17
C THR A 214 -17.16 -8.07 -18.29
N LEU A 215 -18.04 -7.76 -19.24
CA LEU A 215 -18.33 -8.64 -20.39
C LEU A 215 -17.08 -8.83 -21.28
N ALA A 216 -16.31 -7.77 -21.54
CA ALA A 216 -15.05 -7.86 -22.27
C ALA A 216 -14.03 -8.77 -21.54
N ALA A 217 -13.92 -8.65 -20.23
CA ALA A 217 -13.06 -9.52 -19.41
C ALA A 217 -13.51 -10.98 -19.48
N VAL A 218 -14.83 -11.25 -19.36
CA VAL A 218 -15.41 -12.60 -19.49
C VAL A 218 -15.11 -13.20 -20.87
N TYR A 219 -15.25 -12.44 -21.95
CA TYR A 219 -14.91 -12.91 -23.30
C TYR A 219 -13.42 -13.20 -23.45
N THR A 220 -12.56 -12.37 -22.85
CA THR A 220 -11.10 -12.62 -22.83
C THR A 220 -10.76 -13.92 -22.09
N GLU A 221 -11.37 -14.18 -20.95
CA GLU A 221 -11.19 -15.40 -20.16
C GLU A 221 -11.68 -16.66 -20.92
N GLN A 222 -12.78 -16.53 -21.67
CA GLN A 222 -13.31 -17.59 -22.53
C GLN A 222 -12.50 -17.79 -23.84
N GLY A 223 -11.47 -16.95 -24.09
CA GLY A 223 -10.69 -16.98 -25.32
C GLY A 223 -11.36 -16.33 -26.54
N ARG A 224 -12.52 -15.68 -26.37
CA ARG A 224 -13.33 -14.99 -27.39
C ARG A 224 -12.78 -13.58 -27.63
N ARG A 225 -11.55 -13.49 -28.11
CA ARG A 225 -10.80 -12.23 -28.21
C ARG A 225 -11.42 -11.22 -29.18
N ASP A 226 -12.02 -11.68 -30.28
CA ASP A 226 -12.63 -10.77 -31.25
C ASP A 226 -13.84 -10.05 -30.65
N GLU A 227 -14.67 -10.77 -29.90
CA GLU A 227 -15.85 -10.23 -29.23
C GLU A 227 -15.45 -9.27 -28.10
N SER A 228 -14.43 -9.63 -27.31
CA SER A 228 -13.85 -8.70 -26.31
C SER A 228 -13.37 -7.41 -26.97
N ARG A 229 -12.69 -7.51 -28.12
CA ARG A 229 -12.20 -6.37 -28.88
C ARG A 229 -13.34 -5.49 -29.43
N GLU A 230 -14.44 -6.10 -29.88
CA GLU A 230 -15.63 -5.34 -30.34
C GLU A 230 -16.24 -4.54 -29.18
N ILE A 231 -16.34 -5.14 -27.98
CA ILE A 231 -16.80 -4.42 -26.79
C ILE A 231 -15.85 -3.28 -26.44
N ALA A 232 -14.54 -3.50 -26.48
CA ALA A 232 -13.54 -2.46 -26.22
C ALA A 232 -13.69 -1.27 -27.20
N ILE A 233 -13.94 -1.55 -28.47
CA ILE A 233 -14.19 -0.52 -29.49
C ILE A 233 -15.49 0.24 -29.21
N ARG A 234 -16.55 -0.47 -28.80
CA ARG A 234 -17.83 0.14 -28.40
C ARG A 234 -17.65 1.07 -27.20
N LEU A 235 -16.94 0.63 -26.16
CA LEU A 235 -16.64 1.44 -24.98
C LEU A 235 -15.91 2.75 -25.33
N CYS A 236 -14.97 2.71 -26.26
CA CYS A 236 -14.26 3.92 -26.72
C CYS A 236 -15.18 4.96 -27.37
N GLY A 237 -16.33 4.55 -27.92
CA GLY A 237 -17.31 5.42 -28.53
C GLY A 237 -18.26 6.13 -27.57
N LEU A 238 -18.27 5.73 -26.29
CA LEU A 238 -19.12 6.35 -25.27
C LEU A 238 -18.62 7.75 -24.93
N LYS A 239 -19.56 8.64 -24.57
CA LYS A 239 -19.29 10.05 -24.21
C LYS A 239 -19.78 10.37 -22.81
N ASN A 240 -19.31 11.48 -22.28
CA ASN A 240 -19.69 11.98 -20.95
C ASN A 240 -19.40 10.97 -19.84
N LEU A 241 -18.25 10.28 -19.94
CA LEU A 241 -17.78 9.33 -18.94
C LEU A 241 -17.20 10.07 -17.73
N THR A 242 -17.40 9.51 -16.56
CA THR A 242 -16.69 9.91 -15.34
C THR A 242 -15.21 9.48 -15.41
N PRO A 243 -14.30 10.09 -14.64
CA PRO A 243 -12.89 9.68 -14.64
C PRO A 243 -12.70 8.17 -14.34
N GLU A 244 -13.49 7.59 -13.43
CA GLU A 244 -13.48 6.16 -13.17
C GLU A 244 -13.87 5.32 -14.39
N GLU A 245 -14.89 5.74 -15.12
CA GLU A 245 -15.32 5.05 -16.33
C GLU A 245 -14.29 5.18 -17.44
N VAL A 246 -13.68 6.36 -17.60
CA VAL A 246 -12.56 6.56 -18.56
C VAL A 246 -11.40 5.62 -18.22
N TYR A 247 -11.06 5.46 -16.94
CA TYR A 247 -10.02 4.53 -16.51
C TYR A 247 -10.37 3.08 -16.87
N LYS A 248 -11.60 2.65 -16.60
CA LYS A 248 -12.08 1.31 -16.98
C LYS A 248 -12.00 1.07 -18.49
N VAL A 249 -12.44 2.05 -19.29
CA VAL A 249 -12.35 1.97 -20.76
C VAL A 249 -10.89 1.86 -21.21
N ALA A 250 -9.99 2.65 -20.63
CA ALA A 250 -8.56 2.58 -20.90
C ALA A 250 -8.00 1.19 -20.60
N THR A 251 -8.34 0.61 -19.44
CA THR A 251 -7.90 -0.73 -19.04
C THR A 251 -8.39 -1.81 -20.01
N VAL A 252 -9.66 -1.79 -20.40
CA VAL A 252 -10.20 -2.73 -21.40
C VAL A 252 -9.49 -2.59 -22.76
N CYS A 253 -9.12 -1.36 -23.15
CA CYS A 253 -8.30 -1.13 -24.34
C CYS A 253 -6.89 -1.74 -24.20
N CYS A 254 -6.27 -1.64 -23.03
CA CYS A 254 -4.97 -2.25 -22.75
C CYS A 254 -5.02 -3.77 -22.88
N GLU A 255 -6.01 -4.42 -22.29
CA GLU A 255 -6.22 -5.88 -22.34
C GLU A 255 -6.42 -6.37 -23.78
N ASN A 256 -7.04 -5.54 -24.62
CA ASN A 256 -7.29 -5.82 -26.03
C ASN A 256 -6.20 -5.32 -26.99
N ASN A 257 -5.05 -4.84 -26.47
CA ASN A 257 -3.93 -4.28 -27.24
C ASN A 257 -4.35 -3.13 -28.20
N LEU A 258 -5.38 -2.36 -27.82
CA LEU A 258 -5.82 -1.17 -28.54
C LEU A 258 -5.00 0.05 -28.07
N HIS A 259 -3.67 0.00 -28.23
CA HIS A 259 -2.72 0.92 -27.63
C HIS A 259 -3.00 2.40 -27.92
N GLU A 260 -3.36 2.74 -29.16
CA GLU A 260 -3.66 4.13 -29.54
C GLU A 260 -4.90 4.65 -28.81
N ARG A 261 -5.96 3.82 -28.71
CA ARG A 261 -7.19 4.18 -28.01
C ARG A 261 -6.98 4.27 -26.50
N ALA A 262 -6.22 3.33 -25.93
CA ALA A 262 -5.81 3.40 -24.54
C ALA A 262 -5.06 4.70 -24.24
N LEU A 263 -4.11 5.08 -25.10
CA LEU A 263 -3.36 6.32 -24.97
C LEU A 263 -4.24 7.58 -25.03
N GLU A 264 -5.25 7.59 -25.90
CA GLU A 264 -6.21 8.70 -25.96
C GLU A 264 -6.98 8.84 -24.65
N LYS A 265 -7.42 7.70 -24.06
CA LYS A 265 -8.13 7.68 -22.78
C LYS A 265 -7.21 8.07 -21.60
N PHE A 266 -5.97 7.63 -21.58
CA PHE A 266 -5.02 8.09 -20.56
C PHE A 266 -4.69 9.59 -20.67
N LYS A 267 -4.66 10.17 -21.86
CA LYS A 267 -4.54 11.63 -22.02
C LYS A 267 -5.77 12.40 -21.55
N GLU A 268 -6.94 11.79 -21.64
CA GLU A 268 -8.17 12.35 -21.07
C GLU A 268 -8.09 12.34 -19.55
N LEU A 269 -7.73 11.20 -18.94
CA LEU A 269 -7.54 11.02 -17.49
C LEU A 269 -6.45 11.89 -16.89
N GLU A 270 -5.36 12.13 -17.61
CA GLU A 270 -4.25 12.95 -17.13
C GLU A 270 -4.66 14.36 -16.72
N LYS A 271 -5.80 14.85 -17.19
CA LYS A 271 -6.35 16.15 -16.80
C LYS A 271 -6.95 16.13 -15.40
N ASP A 272 -7.49 14.98 -14.99
CA ASP A 272 -8.17 14.80 -13.71
C ASP A 272 -7.24 14.19 -12.65
N ILE A 273 -6.38 13.23 -13.05
CA ILE A 273 -5.45 12.51 -12.15
C ILE A 273 -4.01 12.52 -12.71
N PRO A 274 -3.38 13.69 -12.87
CA PRO A 274 -2.10 13.82 -13.59
C PRO A 274 -0.92 13.08 -12.93
N TYR A 275 -1.04 12.71 -11.67
CA TYR A 275 0.05 12.13 -10.87
C TYR A 275 -0.20 10.69 -10.43
N ASP A 276 -1.28 10.06 -10.88
CA ASP A 276 -1.54 8.65 -10.58
C ASP A 276 -0.47 7.74 -11.21
N GLY A 277 0.22 6.95 -10.38
CA GLY A 277 1.35 6.12 -10.80
C GLY A 277 0.96 5.03 -11.80
N ASN A 278 -0.19 4.38 -11.59
CA ASN A 278 -0.68 3.33 -12.49
C ASN A 278 -1.07 3.91 -13.85
N MET A 279 -1.77 5.04 -13.84
CA MET A 279 -2.15 5.75 -15.06
C MET A 279 -0.90 6.16 -15.86
N LEU A 280 0.11 6.74 -15.21
CA LEU A 280 1.35 7.15 -15.85
C LEU A 280 2.11 5.96 -16.46
N TYR A 281 2.19 4.84 -15.73
CA TYR A 281 2.81 3.63 -16.25
C TYR A 281 2.05 3.08 -17.46
N PHE A 282 0.74 2.90 -17.36
CA PHE A 282 -0.08 2.39 -18.48
C PHE A 282 -0.07 3.33 -19.68
N LYS A 283 -0.09 4.66 -19.44
CA LYS A 283 0.11 5.66 -20.50
C LYS A 283 1.45 5.47 -21.19
N SER A 284 2.53 5.24 -20.43
CA SER A 284 3.87 5.01 -21.01
C SER A 284 3.89 3.76 -21.89
N VAL A 285 3.28 2.66 -21.43
CA VAL A 285 3.16 1.41 -22.20
C VAL A 285 2.34 1.62 -23.47
N ALA A 286 1.19 2.29 -23.37
CA ALA A 286 0.34 2.60 -24.51
C ALA A 286 1.06 3.48 -25.54
N ALA A 287 1.78 4.50 -25.09
CA ALA A 287 2.57 5.39 -25.93
C ALA A 287 3.71 4.64 -26.63
N TYR A 288 4.47 3.83 -25.90
CA TYR A 288 5.59 3.04 -26.45
C TYR A 288 5.09 2.05 -27.52
N ASN A 289 4.05 1.28 -27.23
CA ASN A 289 3.48 0.30 -28.15
C ASN A 289 2.77 0.94 -29.37
N SER A 290 2.39 2.23 -29.26
CA SER A 290 1.89 3.05 -30.39
C SER A 290 3.01 3.76 -31.17
N GLY A 291 4.29 3.51 -30.84
CA GLY A 291 5.43 4.14 -31.49
C GLY A 291 5.73 5.58 -31.05
N LYS A 292 5.03 6.11 -30.06
CA LYS A 292 5.19 7.48 -29.54
C LYS A 292 6.22 7.51 -28.40
N ILE A 293 7.48 7.21 -28.75
CA ILE A 293 8.54 6.91 -27.77
C ILE A 293 8.83 8.09 -26.83
N GLU A 294 8.85 9.33 -27.33
CA GLU A 294 9.12 10.51 -26.50
C GLU A 294 8.04 10.69 -25.42
N MET A 295 6.78 10.43 -25.76
CA MET A 295 5.69 10.48 -24.79
C MET A 295 5.78 9.36 -23.74
N ALA A 296 6.27 8.18 -24.15
CA ALA A 296 6.51 7.08 -23.20
C ALA A 296 7.64 7.44 -22.21
N LEU A 297 8.71 8.04 -22.71
CA LEU A 297 9.82 8.51 -21.86
C LEU A 297 9.38 9.62 -20.90
N ASP A 298 8.62 10.60 -21.38
CA ASP A 298 8.09 11.68 -20.54
C ASP A 298 7.21 11.16 -19.40
N ALA A 299 6.31 10.20 -19.69
CA ALA A 299 5.48 9.57 -18.67
C ALA A 299 6.31 8.77 -17.64
N LEU A 300 7.32 8.02 -18.08
CA LEU A 300 8.22 7.29 -17.18
C LEU A 300 9.11 8.24 -16.36
N GLU A 301 9.59 9.34 -16.95
CA GLU A 301 10.37 10.36 -16.22
C GLU A 301 9.54 11.06 -15.16
N THR A 302 8.27 11.35 -15.49
CA THR A 302 7.30 11.90 -14.56
C THR A 302 7.09 10.93 -13.39
N LEU A 303 6.82 9.66 -13.69
CA LEU A 303 6.63 8.60 -12.70
C LEU A 303 7.86 8.46 -11.76
N CYS A 304 9.08 8.38 -12.31
CA CYS A 304 10.31 8.32 -11.53
C CYS A 304 10.60 9.62 -10.75
N THR A 305 10.01 10.75 -11.13
CA THR A 305 10.14 12.01 -10.41
C THR A 305 9.22 12.05 -9.20
N ILE A 306 7.98 11.58 -9.37
CA ILE A 306 6.96 11.50 -8.32
C ILE A 306 7.32 10.42 -7.31
N TYR A 307 7.72 9.25 -7.81
CA TYR A 307 8.08 8.08 -6.99
C TYR A 307 9.57 7.75 -7.20
N PRO A 308 10.48 8.31 -6.39
CA PRO A 308 11.92 8.07 -6.54
C PRO A 308 12.34 6.59 -6.43
N ASP A 309 11.50 5.78 -5.81
CA ASP A 309 11.71 4.34 -5.59
C ASP A 309 11.06 3.44 -6.66
N ALA A 310 10.45 4.04 -7.72
CA ALA A 310 9.82 3.34 -8.84
C ALA A 310 10.85 2.62 -9.72
N ALA A 311 11.43 1.55 -9.20
CA ALA A 311 12.55 0.82 -9.81
C ALA A 311 12.16 0.07 -11.11
N VAL A 312 10.88 -0.31 -11.26
CA VAL A 312 10.35 -0.90 -12.50
C VAL A 312 10.28 0.16 -13.61
N ALA A 313 9.74 1.34 -13.29
CA ALA A 313 9.68 2.45 -14.24
C ALA A 313 11.09 2.93 -14.64
N GLU A 314 12.00 3.04 -13.68
CA GLU A 314 13.40 3.39 -13.92
C GLU A 314 14.11 2.38 -14.84
N TYR A 315 13.84 1.07 -14.66
CA TYR A 315 14.36 0.02 -15.53
C TYR A 315 13.94 0.26 -16.97
N TYR A 316 12.64 0.47 -17.24
CA TYR A 316 12.16 0.69 -18.61
C TYR A 316 12.65 2.02 -19.20
N LEU A 317 12.71 3.07 -18.41
CA LEU A 317 13.27 4.35 -18.82
C LEU A 317 14.73 4.19 -19.32
N LYS A 318 15.58 3.50 -18.53
CA LYS A 318 16.96 3.20 -18.89
C LYS A 318 17.05 2.28 -20.11
N ALA A 319 16.20 1.25 -20.19
CA ALA A 319 16.19 0.29 -21.30
C ALA A 319 15.81 0.96 -22.63
N ILE A 320 14.77 1.79 -22.64
CA ILE A 320 14.34 2.53 -23.85
C ILE A 320 15.45 3.48 -24.31
N ARG A 321 16.06 4.24 -23.40
CA ARG A 321 17.15 5.17 -23.71
C ARG A 321 18.40 4.45 -24.28
N ARG A 322 18.77 3.30 -23.70
CA ARG A 322 19.87 2.47 -24.23
C ARG A 322 19.56 1.97 -25.63
N TYR A 323 18.36 1.46 -25.86
CA TYR A 323 17.93 1.02 -27.18
C TYR A 323 17.94 2.17 -28.21
N GLN A 324 17.45 3.37 -27.84
CA GLN A 324 17.53 4.54 -28.73
C GLN A 324 18.97 4.93 -29.09
N ALA A 325 19.88 4.85 -28.12
CA ALA A 325 21.29 5.20 -28.33
C ALA A 325 22.04 4.14 -29.18
N HIS A 326 21.69 2.86 -29.02
CA HIS A 326 22.40 1.75 -29.64
C HIS A 326 21.46 0.65 -30.16
N PRO A 327 20.59 0.94 -31.16
CA PRO A 327 19.56 -0.01 -31.61
C PRO A 327 20.10 -1.32 -32.20
N ASP A 328 21.35 -1.30 -32.69
CA ASP A 328 22.01 -2.50 -33.24
C ASP A 328 22.63 -3.41 -32.17
N ARG A 329 22.75 -2.96 -30.93
CA ARG A 329 23.41 -3.68 -29.83
C ARG A 329 22.49 -4.02 -28.68
N GLU A 330 21.49 -3.22 -28.45
CA GLU A 330 20.55 -3.38 -27.34
C GLU A 330 19.23 -4.00 -27.84
N PRO A 331 18.66 -4.95 -27.11
CA PRO A 331 17.37 -5.51 -27.48
C PRO A 331 16.26 -4.46 -27.34
N LYS A 332 15.30 -4.47 -28.27
CA LYS A 332 14.12 -3.61 -28.15
C LYS A 332 13.32 -3.98 -26.89
N PRO A 333 13.12 -3.06 -25.95
CA PRO A 333 12.34 -3.32 -24.75
C PRO A 333 10.91 -3.72 -25.08
N GLN A 334 10.37 -4.70 -24.34
CA GLN A 334 8.97 -5.10 -24.45
C GLN A 334 8.22 -4.57 -23.21
N LEU A 335 7.40 -3.55 -23.40
CA LEU A 335 6.57 -2.99 -22.35
C LEU A 335 5.20 -3.69 -22.34
N THR A 336 4.77 -4.12 -21.17
CA THR A 336 3.48 -4.76 -20.95
C THR A 336 2.68 -3.97 -19.92
N TYR A 337 1.36 -4.14 -19.93
CA TYR A 337 0.46 -3.53 -18.94
C TYR A 337 0.47 -4.26 -17.57
N PHE A 338 1.57 -4.96 -17.29
CA PHE A 338 1.87 -5.49 -15.96
C PHE A 338 3.05 -4.74 -15.40
N TYR A 339 2.91 -4.16 -14.21
CA TYR A 339 3.97 -3.39 -13.55
C TYR A 339 5.04 -4.34 -13.01
N ARG A 340 5.90 -4.81 -13.90
CA ARG A 340 7.03 -5.72 -13.58
C ARG A 340 8.14 -5.63 -14.63
N ILE A 341 9.35 -5.96 -14.22
CA ILE A 341 10.48 -6.12 -15.13
C ILE A 341 10.42 -7.48 -15.88
N PRO A 342 11.12 -7.64 -17.00
CA PRO A 342 11.20 -8.91 -17.72
C PRO A 342 11.71 -10.05 -16.84
N GLN A 343 11.19 -11.27 -17.08
CA GLN A 343 11.50 -12.46 -16.27
C GLN A 343 13.01 -12.78 -16.23
N GLU A 344 13.73 -12.56 -17.33
CA GLU A 344 15.17 -12.77 -17.43
C GLU A 344 15.93 -11.82 -16.51
N GLU A 345 15.57 -10.54 -16.51
CA GLU A 345 16.17 -9.52 -15.64
C GLU A 345 15.85 -9.78 -14.18
N ARG A 346 14.61 -10.15 -13.88
CA ARG A 346 14.20 -10.57 -12.54
C ARG A 346 15.05 -11.71 -12.02
N ALA A 347 15.28 -12.75 -12.85
CA ALA A 347 16.14 -13.88 -12.49
C ALA A 347 17.59 -13.45 -12.26
N VAL A 348 18.09 -12.47 -13.00
CA VAL A 348 19.43 -11.88 -12.80
C VAL A 348 19.50 -11.19 -11.44
N ARG A 349 18.53 -10.31 -11.12
CA ARG A 349 18.49 -9.57 -9.85
C ARG A 349 18.37 -10.50 -8.65
N CYS A 350 17.44 -11.46 -8.68
CA CYS A 350 17.29 -12.45 -7.61
C CYS A 350 18.59 -13.23 -7.38
N ARG A 351 19.25 -13.71 -8.46
CA ARG A 351 20.53 -14.42 -8.33
C ARG A 351 21.64 -13.54 -7.75
N ALA A 352 21.68 -12.25 -8.13
CA ALA A 352 22.64 -11.30 -7.58
C ALA A 352 22.43 -11.11 -6.07
N LEU A 353 21.19 -10.85 -5.63
CA LEU A 353 20.87 -10.71 -4.21
C LEU A 353 21.18 -11.97 -3.41
N LEU A 354 20.82 -13.15 -3.91
CA LEU A 354 21.16 -14.44 -3.27
C LEU A 354 22.67 -14.69 -3.16
N ARG A 355 23.46 -14.22 -4.14
CA ARG A 355 24.93 -14.31 -4.08
C ARG A 355 25.51 -13.36 -3.05
N ILE A 356 25.05 -12.10 -3.02
CA ILE A 356 25.47 -11.11 -2.03
C ILE A 356 25.25 -11.65 -0.61
N GLY A 357 24.09 -12.25 -0.34
CA GLY A 357 23.80 -12.87 0.95
C GLY A 357 24.70 -14.05 1.36
N LYS A 358 25.50 -14.59 0.42
CA LYS A 358 26.44 -15.68 0.67
C LYS A 358 27.91 -15.25 0.69
N TYR A 359 28.23 -14.03 0.29
CA TYR A 359 29.60 -13.53 0.27
C TYR A 359 30.15 -13.28 1.69
N PRO A 360 31.47 -13.30 1.89
CA PRO A 360 32.09 -12.72 3.07
C PRO A 360 31.66 -11.24 3.21
N ARG A 361 31.58 -10.75 4.44
CA ARG A 361 31.00 -9.43 4.74
C ARG A 361 31.58 -8.28 3.91
N ALA A 362 32.90 -8.23 3.77
CA ALA A 362 33.57 -7.17 2.99
C ALA A 362 33.15 -7.17 1.50
N ASP A 363 33.02 -8.35 0.90
CA ASP A 363 32.56 -8.49 -0.49
C ASP A 363 31.05 -8.18 -0.59
N ALA A 364 30.27 -8.59 0.42
CA ALA A 364 28.84 -8.31 0.49
C ALA A 364 28.57 -6.80 0.57
N GLU A 365 29.35 -6.04 1.34
CA GLU A 365 29.24 -4.58 1.42
C GLU A 365 29.53 -3.91 0.06
N LEU A 366 30.57 -4.35 -0.63
CA LEU A 366 30.93 -3.82 -1.95
C LEU A 366 29.83 -4.11 -3.00
N PHE A 367 29.44 -5.38 -3.13
CA PHE A 367 28.42 -5.78 -4.11
C PHE A 367 27.02 -5.29 -3.72
N GLY A 368 26.74 -5.17 -2.41
CA GLY A 368 25.51 -4.58 -1.90
C GLY A 368 25.39 -3.09 -2.24
N SER A 369 26.48 -2.33 -2.14
CA SER A 369 26.50 -0.92 -2.55
C SER A 369 26.24 -0.76 -4.06
N LEU A 370 26.74 -1.69 -4.88
CA LEU A 370 26.45 -1.71 -6.31
C LEU A 370 24.98 -2.05 -6.57
N ALA A 371 24.45 -3.08 -5.90
CA ALA A 371 23.05 -3.50 -6.02
C ALA A 371 22.07 -2.41 -5.55
N LEU A 372 22.43 -1.65 -4.51
CA LEU A 372 21.66 -0.51 -4.04
C LEU A 372 21.61 0.59 -5.10
N ARG A 373 22.75 0.96 -5.66
CA ARG A 373 22.85 1.98 -6.71
C ARG A 373 22.11 1.59 -7.99
N GLU A 374 22.11 0.30 -8.35
CA GLU A 374 21.37 -0.22 -9.50
C GLU A 374 19.87 -0.46 -9.21
N GLY A 375 19.39 -0.10 -8.02
CA GLY A 375 17.98 -0.18 -7.62
C GLY A 375 17.48 -1.61 -7.34
N TYR A 376 18.37 -2.60 -7.11
CA TYR A 376 17.93 -4.00 -6.90
C TYR A 376 17.15 -4.20 -5.60
N PHE A 377 17.53 -3.50 -4.54
CA PHE A 377 16.79 -3.57 -3.27
C PHE A 377 15.42 -2.90 -3.38
N ARG A 378 15.38 -1.67 -3.95
CA ARG A 378 14.13 -0.92 -4.17
C ARG A 378 13.17 -1.68 -5.08
N TRP A 379 13.68 -2.30 -6.14
CA TRP A 379 12.88 -3.13 -7.02
C TRP A 379 12.09 -4.22 -6.29
N CYS A 380 12.64 -4.83 -5.23
CA CYS A 380 11.94 -5.86 -4.45
C CYS A 380 10.72 -5.31 -3.67
N PHE A 381 10.62 -4.01 -3.50
CA PHE A 381 9.49 -3.34 -2.83
C PHE A 381 8.54 -2.68 -3.82
N ASP A 382 8.99 -2.41 -5.04
CA ASP A 382 8.22 -1.72 -6.07
C ASP A 382 7.48 -2.69 -7.01
N GLU A 383 8.04 -3.88 -7.27
CA GLU A 383 7.41 -4.84 -8.19
C GLU A 383 6.21 -5.54 -7.55
N MET A 384 5.02 -5.33 -8.12
CA MET A 384 3.80 -6.03 -7.76
C MET A 384 3.76 -7.43 -8.37
N ASP A 385 4.09 -8.43 -7.58
CA ASP A 385 4.04 -9.85 -7.95
C ASP A 385 3.48 -10.66 -6.78
N GLY A 386 2.80 -11.76 -7.04
CA GLY A 386 2.30 -12.66 -6.00
C GLY A 386 3.36 -13.27 -5.06
N MET A 387 4.65 -12.95 -5.27
CA MET A 387 5.80 -13.30 -4.42
C MET A 387 6.42 -12.09 -3.70
N GLU A 388 5.71 -10.97 -3.62
CA GLU A 388 6.20 -9.71 -3.02
C GLU A 388 6.87 -9.91 -1.67
N ARG A 389 6.24 -10.66 -0.79
CA ARG A 389 6.74 -10.92 0.57
C ARG A 389 8.10 -11.61 0.57
N ASP A 390 8.30 -12.60 -0.30
CA ASP A 390 9.56 -13.33 -0.39
C ASP A 390 10.68 -12.45 -0.96
N LEU A 391 10.35 -11.59 -1.93
CA LEU A 391 11.27 -10.62 -2.51
C LEU A 391 11.67 -9.56 -1.49
N GLN A 392 10.72 -8.98 -0.78
CA GLN A 392 10.96 -7.99 0.27
C GLN A 392 11.82 -8.57 1.40
N TYR A 393 11.54 -9.80 1.82
CA TYR A 393 12.34 -10.49 2.83
C TYR A 393 13.76 -10.78 2.33
N LEU A 394 13.92 -11.23 1.09
CA LEU A 394 15.23 -11.42 0.47
C LEU A 394 16.03 -10.12 0.44
N ALA A 395 15.41 -9.01 0.05
CA ALA A 395 16.04 -7.69 0.04
C ALA A 395 16.48 -7.28 1.46
N ALA A 396 15.61 -7.44 2.46
CA ALA A 396 15.89 -7.08 3.85
C ALA A 396 17.09 -7.87 4.43
N VAL A 397 17.09 -9.20 4.25
CA VAL A 397 18.20 -10.06 4.74
C VAL A 397 19.51 -9.74 4.02
N THR A 398 19.44 -9.52 2.71
CA THR A 398 20.63 -9.21 1.91
C THR A 398 21.17 -7.81 2.23
N ALA A 399 20.27 -6.82 2.40
CA ALA A 399 20.64 -5.45 2.78
C ALA A 399 21.28 -5.41 4.18
N GLU A 400 20.75 -6.20 5.14
CA GLU A 400 21.35 -6.35 6.46
C GLU A 400 22.76 -6.91 6.36
N HIS A 401 22.93 -7.98 5.60
CA HIS A 401 24.24 -8.63 5.43
C HIS A 401 25.26 -7.71 4.73
N ALA A 402 24.80 -6.90 3.78
CA ALA A 402 25.57 -5.93 3.01
C ALA A 402 25.74 -4.57 3.69
N ARG A 403 25.28 -4.39 4.94
CA ARG A 403 25.35 -3.10 5.65
C ARG A 403 24.69 -1.92 4.92
N ALA A 404 23.64 -2.18 4.17
CA ALA A 404 22.84 -1.14 3.53
C ALA A 404 21.82 -0.52 4.53
N ASP A 405 22.33 0.03 5.63
CA ASP A 405 21.54 0.47 6.78
C ASP A 405 20.62 1.66 6.44
N GLY A 406 21.06 2.55 5.55
CA GLY A 406 20.23 3.66 5.06
C GLY A 406 18.94 3.16 4.39
N PHE A 407 19.05 2.16 3.52
CA PHE A 407 17.91 1.52 2.88
C PHE A 407 16.97 0.84 3.89
N LEU A 408 17.52 0.11 4.87
CA LEU A 408 16.70 -0.53 5.90
C LEU A 408 15.97 0.49 6.78
N ARG A 409 16.58 1.65 7.06
CA ARG A 409 15.91 2.75 7.77
C ARG A 409 14.77 3.36 6.95
N GLU A 410 14.96 3.56 5.65
CA GLU A 410 13.88 3.99 4.75
C GLU A 410 12.69 3.03 4.80
N VAL A 411 12.94 1.72 4.71
CA VAL A 411 11.90 0.68 4.76
C VAL A 411 11.17 0.65 6.12
N LEU A 412 11.88 0.89 7.24
CA LEU A 412 11.27 0.96 8.56
C LEU A 412 10.31 2.15 8.72
N LEU A 413 10.54 3.24 7.98
CA LEU A 413 9.74 4.46 8.03
C LEU A 413 8.60 4.49 7.01
N ASP A 414 8.58 3.58 6.04
CA ASP A 414 7.57 3.54 4.99
C ASP A 414 6.23 2.99 5.51
N CYS A 415 5.15 3.79 5.44
CA CYS A 415 3.82 3.41 5.93
C CYS A 415 3.15 2.30 5.09
N GLU A 416 3.59 2.07 3.85
CA GLU A 416 3.04 1.03 2.97
C GLU A 416 3.66 -0.34 3.20
N VAL A 417 4.85 -0.40 3.80
CA VAL A 417 5.51 -1.66 4.14
C VAL A 417 4.85 -2.31 5.35
N SER A 418 4.60 -3.62 5.25
CA SER A 418 3.92 -4.36 6.32
C SER A 418 4.68 -4.34 7.65
N ASP A 419 3.94 -4.16 8.75
CA ASP A 419 4.52 -4.17 10.11
C ASP A 419 5.26 -5.48 10.43
N VAL A 420 4.82 -6.60 9.85
CA VAL A 420 5.47 -7.91 10.04
C VAL A 420 6.89 -7.89 9.49
N LEU A 421 7.07 -7.36 8.28
CA LEU A 421 8.41 -7.25 7.67
C LEU A 421 9.30 -6.29 8.46
N LYS A 422 8.76 -5.16 8.94
CA LYS A 422 9.50 -4.21 9.79
C LYS A 422 10.00 -4.88 11.08
N ILE A 423 9.17 -5.69 11.72
CA ILE A 423 9.57 -6.45 12.92
C ILE A 423 10.71 -7.44 12.58
N GLU A 424 10.65 -8.12 11.44
CA GLU A 424 11.74 -9.01 11.02
C GLU A 424 13.04 -8.22 10.72
N ILE A 425 12.95 -7.05 10.10
CA ILE A 425 14.12 -6.16 9.89
C ILE A 425 14.71 -5.74 11.23
N LEU A 426 13.89 -5.30 12.19
CA LEU A 426 14.36 -4.95 13.53
C LEU A 426 15.06 -6.13 14.23
N ARG A 427 14.58 -7.38 14.06
CA ARG A 427 15.24 -8.59 14.57
C ARG A 427 16.61 -8.83 13.94
N LEU A 428 16.73 -8.60 12.61
CA LEU A 428 18.01 -8.73 11.90
C LEU A 428 19.02 -7.69 12.41
N LEU A 429 18.60 -6.44 12.54
CA LEU A 429 19.43 -5.34 13.04
C LEU A 429 19.83 -5.56 14.50
N TYR A 430 18.90 -5.99 15.34
CA TYR A 430 19.17 -6.33 16.75
C TYR A 430 20.24 -7.42 16.91
N ALA A 431 20.28 -8.40 16.00
CA ALA A 431 21.25 -9.50 16.05
C ALA A 431 22.71 -9.03 15.91
N ARG A 432 22.94 -7.83 15.37
CA ARG A 432 24.30 -7.26 15.20
C ARG A 432 24.98 -6.84 16.50
N ASN A 433 24.25 -6.60 17.57
CA ASN A 433 24.77 -6.15 18.85
C ASN A 433 25.52 -4.80 18.80
N GLU A 434 25.05 -3.88 17.96
CA GLU A 434 25.52 -2.49 17.81
C GLU A 434 24.54 -1.52 18.50
N ASP A 435 24.69 -0.20 18.27
CA ASP A 435 23.69 0.77 18.71
C ASP A 435 22.34 0.42 18.08
N ASN A 436 21.35 0.22 18.93
CA ASN A 436 20.06 -0.38 18.59
C ASN A 436 18.92 0.64 18.65
N SER A 437 19.19 1.91 18.43
CA SER A 437 18.17 2.95 18.28
C SER A 437 17.73 3.09 16.83
N PHE A 438 16.43 2.95 16.58
CA PHE A 438 15.82 3.02 15.25
C PHE A 438 14.50 3.76 15.28
N GLY A 439 14.32 4.73 14.38
CA GLY A 439 13.01 5.22 14.02
C GLY A 439 12.24 4.13 13.25
N VAL A 440 11.00 3.88 13.61
CA VAL A 440 10.13 2.92 12.93
C VAL A 440 8.68 3.37 12.94
N VAL A 441 7.97 3.15 11.83
CA VAL A 441 6.53 3.37 11.71
C VAL A 441 5.83 2.02 11.78
N ILE A 442 5.10 1.78 12.87
CA ILE A 442 4.28 0.56 13.07
C ILE A 442 2.86 0.99 13.39
N CYS A 443 1.87 0.38 12.76
CA CYS A 443 0.46 0.80 12.82
C CYS A 443 0.25 2.27 12.45
N ASN A 444 1.05 2.79 11.52
CA ASN A 444 1.08 4.19 11.09
C ASN A 444 1.43 5.18 12.23
N ILE A 445 2.17 4.72 13.23
CA ILE A 445 2.66 5.52 14.34
C ILE A 445 4.18 5.44 14.37
N TYR A 446 4.84 6.61 14.35
CA TYR A 446 6.29 6.70 14.51
C TYR A 446 6.71 6.45 15.97
N ARG A 447 7.77 5.68 16.13
CA ARG A 447 8.47 5.48 17.40
C ARG A 447 9.97 5.42 17.19
N ASP A 448 10.69 6.10 18.07
CA ASP A 448 12.10 5.84 18.28
C ASP A 448 12.24 4.64 19.24
N LEU A 449 12.75 3.53 18.71
CA LEU A 449 12.88 2.29 19.45
C LEU A 449 14.34 2.08 19.87
N HIS A 450 14.55 1.83 21.15
CA HIS A 450 15.81 1.30 21.65
C HIS A 450 15.65 -0.20 21.92
N LEU A 451 16.37 -1.03 21.14
CA LEU A 451 16.30 -2.49 21.25
C LEU A 451 17.31 -3.01 22.28
N GLU A 452 16.82 -3.52 23.39
CA GLU A 452 17.66 -4.13 24.41
C GLU A 452 17.87 -5.63 24.20
N ARG A 453 19.05 -6.11 24.59
CA ARG A 453 19.39 -7.53 24.48
C ARG A 453 18.73 -8.33 25.58
N VAL A 454 17.59 -8.99 25.26
CA VAL A 454 16.95 -9.91 26.20
C VAL A 454 17.62 -11.31 26.10
N LYS A 455 18.07 -11.87 27.20
CA LYS A 455 18.53 -13.28 27.25
C LYS A 455 17.32 -14.19 27.02
N ILE A 456 17.21 -14.75 25.82
CA ILE A 456 16.14 -15.67 25.47
C ILE A 456 16.45 -17.04 26.08
N GLY A 457 15.51 -17.55 26.89
CA GLY A 457 15.57 -18.86 27.52
C GLY A 457 15.45 -20.05 26.55
N PRO A 458 15.08 -21.25 27.02
CA PRO A 458 14.92 -22.45 26.18
C PRO A 458 14.04 -22.23 24.97
N LYS A 459 14.16 -23.08 23.92
CA LYS A 459 13.40 -22.96 22.66
C LYS A 459 11.88 -22.75 22.85
N ARG A 460 11.30 -23.31 23.91
CA ARG A 460 9.87 -23.14 24.26
C ARG A 460 9.53 -21.69 24.63
N HIS A 461 10.42 -21.01 25.36
CA HIS A 461 10.24 -19.59 25.72
C HIS A 461 10.37 -18.68 24.50
N LYS A 462 11.18 -19.05 23.52
CA LYS A 462 11.44 -18.22 22.36
C LYS A 462 10.15 -17.84 21.61
N LYS A 463 9.23 -18.79 21.40
CA LYS A 463 7.95 -18.52 20.72
C LYS A 463 7.05 -17.57 21.51
N PHE A 464 7.06 -17.63 22.82
CA PHE A 464 6.31 -16.71 23.68
C PHE A 464 6.94 -15.32 23.69
N VAL A 465 8.27 -15.21 23.70
CA VAL A 465 8.98 -13.93 23.59
C VAL A 465 8.71 -13.30 22.21
N GLU A 466 8.75 -14.08 21.14
CA GLU A 466 8.40 -13.62 19.79
C GLU A 466 6.94 -13.13 19.72
N ALA A 467 6.01 -13.89 20.28
CA ALA A 467 4.60 -13.51 20.32
C ALA A 467 4.37 -12.24 21.14
N TYR A 468 4.97 -12.17 22.34
CA TYR A 468 4.95 -10.97 23.16
C TYR A 468 5.48 -9.75 22.40
N ALA A 469 6.65 -9.87 21.77
CA ALA A 469 7.26 -8.78 21.03
C ALA A 469 6.34 -8.30 19.86
N LYS A 470 5.69 -9.23 19.16
CA LYS A 470 4.75 -8.89 18.08
C LYS A 470 3.51 -8.12 18.57
N VAL A 471 2.96 -8.50 19.72
CA VAL A 471 1.81 -7.79 20.29
C VAL A 471 2.26 -6.46 20.93
N ALA A 472 3.32 -6.50 21.74
CA ALA A 472 3.80 -5.32 22.44
C ALA A 472 4.27 -4.22 21.46
N SER A 473 5.07 -4.56 20.45
CA SER A 473 5.54 -3.57 19.46
C SER A 473 4.42 -2.88 18.69
N LYS A 474 3.28 -3.57 18.48
CA LYS A 474 2.12 -2.98 17.82
C LYS A 474 1.28 -2.08 18.75
N PHE A 475 0.97 -2.56 19.93
CA PHE A 475 -0.13 -2.00 20.73
C PHE A 475 0.32 -1.14 21.89
N THR A 476 1.54 -1.33 22.44
CA THR A 476 2.11 -0.36 23.39
C THR A 476 2.42 0.99 22.74
N ILE A 477 2.63 0.99 21.42
CA ILE A 477 2.77 2.23 20.64
C ILE A 477 1.47 3.04 20.65
N ILE A 478 0.32 2.34 20.58
CA ILE A 478 -1.00 2.98 20.58
C ILE A 478 -1.38 3.46 21.99
N ASN A 479 -1.10 2.63 22.98
CA ASN A 479 -1.38 2.94 24.40
C ASN A 479 -0.34 2.27 25.31
N ASP A 480 0.43 3.08 26.03
CA ASP A 480 1.49 2.60 26.93
C ASP A 480 0.95 1.69 28.05
N ASP A 481 -0.31 1.89 28.50
CA ASP A 481 -0.97 1.05 29.50
C ASP A 481 -1.15 -0.41 29.07
N TYR A 482 -1.04 -0.69 27.78
CA TYR A 482 -1.15 -2.06 27.27
C TYR A 482 0.08 -2.93 27.57
N GLY A 483 1.22 -2.32 27.85
CA GLY A 483 2.48 -3.05 28.07
C GLY A 483 2.38 -4.09 29.18
N ASP A 484 1.96 -3.67 30.37
CA ASP A 484 1.82 -4.56 31.53
C ASP A 484 0.73 -5.61 31.33
N LYS A 485 -0.39 -5.22 30.68
CA LYS A 485 -1.49 -6.12 30.36
C LYS A 485 -1.07 -7.23 29.40
N ILE A 486 -0.34 -6.88 28.33
CA ILE A 486 0.16 -7.82 27.33
C ILE A 486 1.19 -8.75 27.97
N LYS A 487 2.09 -8.21 28.80
CA LYS A 487 3.09 -8.98 29.53
C LYS A 487 2.43 -10.00 30.46
N ALA A 488 1.54 -9.56 31.32
CA ALA A 488 0.83 -10.43 32.27
C ALA A 488 0.03 -11.53 31.56
N MET A 489 -0.64 -11.20 30.44
CA MET A 489 -1.38 -12.19 29.66
C MET A 489 -0.44 -13.19 28.99
N THR A 490 0.69 -12.74 28.46
CA THR A 490 1.70 -13.65 27.86
C THR A 490 2.25 -14.64 28.89
N GLU A 491 2.57 -14.15 30.08
CA GLU A 491 3.02 -14.99 31.20
C GLU A 491 1.91 -15.96 31.64
N PHE A 492 0.68 -15.52 31.73
CA PHE A 492 -0.46 -16.38 32.06
C PHE A 492 -0.64 -17.51 31.03
N VAL A 493 -0.64 -17.20 29.74
CA VAL A 493 -0.76 -18.19 28.66
C VAL A 493 0.41 -19.18 28.73
N TYR A 494 1.64 -18.69 28.96
CA TYR A 494 2.81 -19.55 29.11
C TYR A 494 2.65 -20.53 30.28
N HIS A 495 2.17 -20.08 31.44
CA HIS A 495 1.95 -20.94 32.61
C HIS A 495 0.83 -21.96 32.40
N VAL A 496 -0.20 -21.62 31.61
CA VAL A 496 -1.23 -22.58 31.22
C VAL A 496 -0.62 -23.69 30.34
N PHE A 497 0.19 -23.31 29.34
CA PHE A 497 0.87 -24.27 28.46
C PHE A 497 1.85 -25.18 29.22
N LEU A 498 2.54 -24.61 30.24
CA LEU A 498 3.40 -25.39 31.10
C LEU A 498 2.62 -26.44 31.92
N ARG A 499 1.41 -26.06 32.42
CA ARG A 499 0.59 -26.97 33.24
C ARG A 499 -0.13 -28.03 32.42
N LYS A 500 -0.60 -27.66 31.19
CA LYS A 500 -1.39 -28.55 30.33
C LYS A 500 -0.54 -29.30 29.30
N GLU A 501 0.76 -29.06 29.27
CA GLU A 501 1.73 -29.66 28.34
C GLU A 501 1.34 -29.54 26.84
N CYS A 502 0.51 -28.53 26.46
CA CYS A 502 0.00 -28.34 25.09
C CYS A 502 0.93 -27.53 24.18
N TRP A 503 2.25 -27.83 24.24
CA TRP A 503 3.28 -27.11 23.50
C TRP A 503 3.18 -27.19 21.98
N GLU A 504 2.49 -28.20 21.46
CA GLU A 504 2.21 -28.37 20.03
C GLU A 504 1.37 -27.22 19.45
N LEU A 505 0.61 -26.53 20.29
CA LEU A 505 -0.17 -25.36 19.89
C LEU A 505 0.68 -24.09 19.77
N ALA A 506 1.90 -24.07 20.32
CA ALA A 506 2.81 -22.91 20.30
C ALA A 506 3.86 -22.97 19.18
N ASN A 507 3.60 -23.72 18.11
CA ASN A 507 4.55 -23.88 17.00
C ASN A 507 4.69 -22.61 16.15
N ASN A 508 3.65 -21.80 16.05
CA ASN A 508 3.65 -20.55 15.33
C ASN A 508 3.50 -19.36 16.31
N SER A 509 4.45 -18.42 16.26
CA SER A 509 4.41 -17.22 17.10
C SER A 509 3.34 -16.22 16.66
N ASP A 510 2.87 -16.28 15.41
CA ASP A 510 1.82 -15.40 14.87
C ASP A 510 0.45 -15.79 15.41
N ASP A 511 0.15 -17.10 15.41
CA ASP A 511 -1.08 -17.64 15.99
C ASP A 511 -1.13 -17.35 17.51
N LEU A 512 0.01 -17.50 18.19
CA LEU A 512 0.14 -17.23 19.60
C LEU A 512 -0.01 -15.72 19.91
N ALA A 513 0.57 -14.85 19.10
CA ALA A 513 0.44 -13.40 19.24
C ALA A 513 -1.01 -12.96 19.07
N CYS A 514 -1.70 -13.43 18.03
CA CYS A 514 -3.10 -13.15 17.81
C CYS A 514 -3.99 -13.64 18.98
N ALA A 515 -3.71 -14.84 19.51
CA ALA A 515 -4.43 -15.37 20.68
C ALA A 515 -4.20 -14.51 21.94
N ILE A 516 -2.97 -14.10 22.22
CA ILE A 516 -2.63 -13.19 23.33
C ILE A 516 -3.36 -11.86 23.18
N TYR A 517 -3.33 -11.26 21.98
CA TYR A 517 -4.05 -10.02 21.68
C TYR A 517 -5.55 -10.13 22.01
N LEU A 518 -6.22 -11.18 21.56
CA LEU A 518 -7.64 -11.39 21.81
C LEU A 518 -7.94 -11.65 23.29
N LEU A 519 -7.08 -12.41 23.97
CA LEU A 519 -7.20 -12.69 25.41
C LEU A 519 -6.98 -11.42 26.26
N CYS A 520 -6.15 -10.50 25.80
CA CYS A 520 -6.04 -9.17 26.40
C CYS A 520 -7.33 -8.32 26.24
N GLY A 521 -8.26 -8.73 25.39
CA GLY A 521 -9.50 -7.96 25.11
C GLY A 521 -9.23 -6.66 24.37
N LEU A 522 -8.14 -6.58 23.63
CA LEU A 522 -7.84 -5.47 22.73
C LEU A 522 -8.79 -5.50 21.52
N LYS A 523 -9.04 -4.35 20.87
CA LYS A 523 -10.10 -4.24 19.84
C LYS A 523 -9.66 -3.52 18.57
N GLU A 524 -8.43 -3.03 18.52
CA GLU A 524 -7.87 -2.13 17.51
C GLU A 524 -7.89 -2.75 16.11
N VAL A 525 -7.52 -4.03 15.99
CA VAL A 525 -7.45 -4.74 14.70
C VAL A 525 -8.50 -5.85 14.54
N GLY A 526 -9.37 -6.05 15.54
CA GLY A 526 -10.44 -7.04 15.46
C GLY A 526 -10.86 -7.58 16.84
N ARG A 527 -12.07 -8.15 16.92
CA ARG A 527 -12.67 -8.65 18.16
C ARG A 527 -12.77 -10.18 18.25
N ASN A 528 -12.41 -10.88 17.23
CA ASN A 528 -12.46 -12.34 17.15
C ASN A 528 -11.34 -12.89 16.25
N SER A 529 -11.14 -14.19 16.25
CA SER A 529 -10.08 -14.88 15.48
C SER A 529 -10.10 -14.51 14.00
N LYS A 530 -11.26 -14.44 13.36
CA LYS A 530 -11.40 -14.16 11.93
C LYS A 530 -11.03 -12.74 11.56
N THR A 531 -11.35 -11.77 12.42
CA THR A 531 -11.10 -10.34 12.16
C THR A 531 -9.70 -9.90 12.57
N ALA A 532 -9.11 -10.51 13.61
CA ALA A 532 -7.78 -10.17 14.10
C ALA A 532 -6.64 -10.91 13.40
N SER A 533 -6.86 -12.16 12.92
CA SER A 533 -5.82 -12.98 12.31
C SER A 533 -5.05 -12.31 11.16
N PRO A 534 -5.69 -11.56 10.25
CA PRO A 534 -4.95 -10.90 9.16
C PRO A 534 -3.87 -9.90 9.66
N ALA A 535 -4.10 -9.25 10.80
CA ALA A 535 -3.15 -8.30 11.37
C ALA A 535 -1.90 -8.96 11.97
N PHE A 536 -1.91 -10.27 12.13
CA PHE A 536 -0.81 -11.06 12.70
C PHE A 536 -0.29 -12.14 11.75
N ASP A 537 -0.82 -12.26 10.54
CA ASP A 537 -0.59 -13.39 9.64
C ASP A 537 -0.93 -14.75 10.27
N ALA A 538 -1.91 -14.75 11.15
CA ALA A 538 -2.31 -15.90 11.93
C ALA A 538 -3.43 -16.72 11.25
N THR A 539 -3.50 -18.00 11.58
CA THR A 539 -4.55 -18.88 11.10
C THR A 539 -5.73 -18.89 12.09
N PRO A 540 -6.94 -18.42 11.72
CA PRO A 540 -8.07 -18.30 12.66
C PRO A 540 -8.37 -19.57 13.44
N GLY A 541 -8.34 -20.75 12.80
CA GLY A 541 -8.60 -22.04 13.47
C GLY A 541 -7.49 -22.46 14.45
N ALA A 542 -6.23 -22.03 14.23
CA ALA A 542 -5.14 -22.25 15.19
C ALA A 542 -5.30 -21.33 16.40
N VAL A 543 -5.63 -20.06 16.17
CA VAL A 543 -5.92 -19.09 17.23
C VAL A 543 -7.05 -19.58 18.14
N GLU A 544 -8.16 -20.08 17.58
CA GLU A 544 -9.29 -20.64 18.33
C GLU A 544 -8.88 -21.82 19.20
N ARG A 545 -8.03 -22.73 18.69
CA ARG A 545 -7.51 -23.85 19.49
C ARG A 545 -6.65 -23.40 20.66
N ILE A 546 -5.78 -22.41 20.45
CA ILE A 546 -4.97 -21.82 21.51
C ILE A 546 -5.88 -21.18 22.58
N MET A 547 -6.84 -20.36 22.16
CA MET A 547 -7.78 -19.72 23.08
C MET A 547 -8.61 -20.75 23.85
N ALA A 548 -9.10 -21.80 23.18
CA ALA A 548 -9.86 -22.87 23.82
C ALA A 548 -9.00 -23.61 24.85
N ALA A 549 -7.73 -23.91 24.56
CA ALA A 549 -6.81 -24.54 25.49
C ALA A 549 -6.52 -23.65 26.71
N VAL A 550 -6.48 -22.33 26.56
CA VAL A 550 -6.24 -21.38 27.65
C VAL A 550 -7.50 -21.20 28.51
N LEU A 551 -8.67 -21.12 27.90
CA LEU A 551 -9.94 -20.84 28.59
C LEU A 551 -10.63 -22.10 29.13
N SER A 552 -10.27 -23.30 28.69
CA SER A 552 -10.79 -24.55 29.28
C SER A 552 -10.27 -24.71 30.73
N LYS A 553 -11.19 -25.08 31.64
CA LYS A 553 -10.90 -25.28 33.05
C LYS A 553 -9.94 -26.45 33.29
#